data_f7358637f44811ac0c23ba49826ca890
#
_entry.id   f7358637f44811ac0c23ba49826ca890
#
_cell.length_a   1.000
_cell.length_b   1.000
_cell.length_c   1.000
_cell.angle_alpha   90.00
_cell.angle_beta   90.00
_cell.angle_gamma   90.00
#
_symmetry.space_group_name_H-M   'P 1'
#
loop_
_entity.id
_entity.type
_entity.pdbx_description
1 polymer ?
#
loop_
_entity_poly.entity_id
_entity_poly.type
_entity_poly.pdbx_seq_one_letter_code
_entity_poly.pdbx_strand_id
1 'polypeptide(L)'
;MKEGLWIKYGVKFNHKKVARIMKKYNLKPEYIRRIRPNISAKRLEENVQPNLIKRQFKTKGLNQIWCTDITYLIFGNKRAYLSTIIDLYDRHVVAYQISKFNNIPLVINTLNKALETEKDVHGLIIHRWLCIHWMYIGTLDHCE
;
A
#
# COMPACT_ATOMS: atom_id res chain seq x y z
N MET A 1 -15.49 4.17 -25.25
CA MET A 1 -16.16 4.69 -26.45
C MET A 1 -16.59 3.60 -27.44
N LYS A 2 -15.74 2.64 -27.85
CA LYS A 2 -16.11 1.53 -28.78
C LYS A 2 -17.29 0.70 -28.24
N GLU A 3 -17.24 0.30 -26.97
CA GLU A 3 -18.30 -0.49 -26.30
C GLU A 3 -19.58 0.32 -26.13
N GLY A 4 -19.47 1.60 -25.77
CA GLY A 4 -20.64 2.47 -25.65
C GLY A 4 -21.36 2.70 -26.97
N LEU A 5 -20.66 2.75 -28.11
CA LEU A 5 -21.27 2.85 -29.43
C LEU A 5 -22.01 1.56 -29.80
N TRP A 6 -21.47 0.40 -29.42
CA TRP A 6 -22.17 -0.86 -29.66
C TRP A 6 -23.41 -1.01 -28.79
N ILE A 7 -23.33 -0.68 -27.50
CA ILE A 7 -24.48 -0.74 -26.59
C ILE A 7 -25.58 0.22 -27.04
N LYS A 8 -25.23 1.45 -27.45
CA LYS A 8 -26.22 2.48 -27.78
C LYS A 8 -26.80 2.36 -29.20
N TYR A 9 -26.00 1.90 -30.16
CA TYR A 9 -26.36 1.92 -31.59
C TYR A 9 -26.27 0.57 -32.28
N GLY A 10 -25.91 -0.52 -31.59
CA GLY A 10 -25.79 -1.86 -32.14
C GLY A 10 -24.70 -2.06 -33.21
N VAL A 11 -23.78 -1.07 -33.38
CA VAL A 11 -22.79 -1.07 -34.45
C VAL A 11 -21.39 -1.35 -33.92
N LYS A 12 -20.72 -2.39 -34.44
CA LYS A 12 -19.33 -2.72 -34.12
C LYS A 12 -18.36 -1.91 -35.00
N PHE A 13 -17.56 -1.06 -34.37
CA PHE A 13 -16.47 -0.34 -35.04
C PHE A 13 -15.10 -0.88 -34.62
N ASN A 14 -14.17 -0.89 -35.60
CA ASN A 14 -12.77 -1.15 -35.29
C ASN A 14 -12.20 0.06 -34.47
N HIS A 15 -11.41 -0.24 -33.42
CA HIS A 15 -10.83 0.80 -32.58
C HIS A 15 -9.96 1.80 -33.34
N LYS A 16 -9.25 1.37 -34.42
CA LYS A 16 -8.46 2.24 -35.29
C LYS A 16 -9.35 3.27 -36.03
N LYS A 17 -10.55 2.84 -36.49
CA LYS A 17 -11.52 3.76 -37.11
C LYS A 17 -12.06 4.78 -36.13
N VAL A 18 -12.39 4.36 -34.92
CA VAL A 18 -12.86 5.26 -33.85
C VAL A 18 -11.76 6.26 -33.48
N ALA A 19 -10.51 5.83 -33.29
CA ALA A 19 -9.39 6.71 -32.97
C ALA A 19 -9.14 7.75 -34.08
N ARG A 20 -9.21 7.33 -35.36
CA ARG A 20 -9.07 8.25 -36.51
C ARG A 20 -10.15 9.30 -36.55
N ILE A 21 -11.40 8.93 -36.29
CA ILE A 21 -12.54 9.86 -36.25
C ILE A 21 -12.38 10.84 -35.09
N MET A 22 -12.03 10.35 -33.90
CA MET A 22 -11.78 11.19 -32.74
C MET A 22 -10.68 12.23 -33.02
N LYS A 23 -9.57 11.79 -33.64
CA LYS A 23 -8.50 12.71 -34.05
C LYS A 23 -8.97 13.74 -35.07
N LYS A 24 -9.75 13.33 -36.09
CA LYS A 24 -10.26 14.23 -37.14
C LYS A 24 -11.16 15.31 -36.56
N TYR A 25 -11.99 15.00 -35.58
CA TYR A 25 -12.94 15.95 -34.96
C TYR A 25 -12.42 16.51 -33.62
N ASN A 26 -11.13 16.36 -33.31
CA ASN A 26 -10.49 16.81 -32.07
C ASN A 26 -11.25 16.41 -30.80
N LEU A 27 -11.89 15.23 -30.82
CA LEU A 27 -12.60 14.69 -29.67
C LEU A 27 -11.60 14.08 -28.68
N LYS A 28 -11.53 14.65 -27.49
CA LYS A 28 -10.69 14.15 -26.40
C LYS A 28 -11.58 13.42 -25.39
N PRO A 29 -11.11 12.29 -24.82
CA PRO A 29 -11.84 11.67 -23.72
C PRO A 29 -11.80 12.57 -22.50
N GLU A 30 -12.89 12.67 -21.77
CA GLU A 30 -12.99 13.42 -20.52
C GLU A 30 -12.05 12.82 -19.45
N TYR A 31 -11.66 11.55 -19.62
CA TYR A 31 -10.71 10.87 -18.76
C TYR A 31 -9.27 11.28 -19.11
N ILE A 32 -8.66 12.06 -18.25
CA ILE A 32 -7.22 12.36 -18.32
C ILE A 32 -6.47 11.15 -17.75
N ARG A 33 -5.79 10.42 -18.64
CA ARG A 33 -4.85 9.38 -18.22
C ARG A 33 -3.78 10.03 -17.32
N ARG A 34 -3.75 9.69 -16.03
CA ARG A 34 -2.64 10.09 -15.17
C ARG A 34 -1.36 9.56 -15.81
N ILE A 35 -0.52 10.47 -16.31
CA ILE A 35 0.82 10.13 -16.76
C ILE A 35 1.55 9.62 -15.53
N ARG A 36 1.83 8.32 -15.47
CA ARG A 36 2.74 7.80 -14.45
C ARG A 36 4.10 8.40 -14.74
N PRO A 37 4.76 9.07 -13.79
CA PRO A 37 6.11 9.56 -14.01
C PRO A 37 6.97 8.37 -14.48
N ASN A 38 7.72 8.58 -15.56
CA ASN A 38 8.62 7.57 -16.09
C ASN A 38 9.81 7.45 -15.13
N ILE A 39 9.61 6.72 -14.04
CA ILE A 39 10.68 6.40 -13.09
C ILE A 39 11.57 5.41 -13.84
N SER A 40 12.79 5.82 -14.18
CA SER A 40 13.73 4.96 -14.89
C SER A 40 13.90 3.67 -14.11
N ALA A 41 13.93 2.52 -14.81
CA ALA A 41 14.12 1.20 -14.19
C ALA A 41 15.34 1.19 -13.26
N LYS A 42 16.42 1.89 -13.64
CA LYS A 42 17.63 2.08 -12.85
C LYS A 42 17.38 2.72 -11.46
N ARG A 43 16.48 3.72 -11.36
CA ARG A 43 16.09 4.32 -10.07
C ARG A 43 15.24 3.38 -9.21
N LEU A 44 14.50 2.47 -9.82
CA LEU A 44 13.75 1.44 -9.10
C LEU A 44 14.70 0.38 -8.53
N GLU A 45 15.72 -0.04 -9.29
CA GLU A 45 16.72 -1.02 -8.84
C GLU A 45 17.59 -0.50 -7.69
N GLU A 46 18.00 0.77 -7.72
CA GLU A 46 18.82 1.41 -6.70
C GLU A 46 18.11 1.54 -5.33
N ASN A 47 16.76 1.52 -5.29
CA ASN A 47 15.96 1.69 -4.08
C ASN A 47 15.26 0.40 -3.61
N VAL A 48 15.50 -0.73 -4.27
CA VAL A 48 14.91 -2.01 -3.85
C VAL A 48 15.79 -2.63 -2.76
N GLN A 49 15.34 -2.52 -1.53
CA GLN A 49 15.95 -3.25 -0.41
C GLN A 49 15.71 -4.76 -0.57
N PRO A 50 16.66 -5.62 -0.17
CA PRO A 50 16.47 -7.07 -0.23
C PRO A 50 15.27 -7.49 0.61
N ASN A 51 14.48 -8.44 0.10
CA ASN A 51 13.35 -8.99 0.84
C ASN A 51 13.87 -9.86 2.00
N LEU A 52 13.86 -9.32 3.21
CA LEU A 52 14.37 -9.99 4.42
C LEU A 52 13.55 -11.24 4.76
N ILE A 53 12.25 -11.19 4.58
CA ILE A 53 11.35 -12.31 4.98
C ILE A 53 11.35 -13.45 3.96
N LYS A 54 11.65 -13.17 2.66
CA LYS A 54 11.68 -14.19 1.57
C LYS A 54 10.43 -15.09 1.56
N ARG A 55 9.26 -14.55 1.90
CA ARG A 55 7.98 -15.27 2.07
C ARG A 55 7.96 -16.29 3.22
N GLN A 56 8.92 -16.26 4.13
CA GLN A 56 8.98 -17.14 5.31
C GLN A 56 8.33 -16.42 6.49
N PHE A 57 7.01 -16.53 6.62
CA PHE A 57 6.22 -15.91 7.70
C PHE A 57 6.13 -16.79 8.96
N LYS A 58 6.83 -17.91 9.00
CA LYS A 58 6.88 -18.78 10.19
C LYS A 58 7.95 -18.29 11.14
N THR A 59 7.55 -17.81 12.28
CA THR A 59 8.42 -17.38 13.38
C THR A 59 8.59 -18.52 14.38
N LYS A 60 9.72 -18.53 15.09
CA LYS A 60 10.05 -19.54 16.11
C LYS A 60 9.80 -19.03 17.54
N GLY A 61 9.53 -17.74 17.70
CA GLY A 61 9.31 -17.12 18.99
C GLY A 61 8.66 -15.74 18.84
N LEU A 62 8.31 -15.13 19.96
CA LEU A 62 7.74 -13.79 20.06
C LEU A 62 8.71 -12.73 19.54
N ASN A 63 8.18 -11.62 19.10
CA ASN A 63 8.92 -10.41 18.72
C ASN A 63 9.99 -10.61 17.62
N GLN A 64 9.83 -11.63 16.75
CA GLN A 64 10.69 -11.83 15.60
C GLN A 64 10.19 -11.11 14.35
N ILE A 65 8.90 -11.18 14.08
CA ILE A 65 8.28 -10.53 12.93
C ILE A 65 6.94 -9.91 13.36
N TRP A 66 6.86 -8.61 13.27
CA TRP A 66 5.59 -7.89 13.41
C TRP A 66 5.02 -7.54 12.05
N CYS A 67 3.71 -7.67 11.93
CA CYS A 67 2.98 -7.24 10.74
C CYS A 67 2.16 -6.00 11.06
N THR A 68 2.27 -4.97 10.22
CA THR A 68 1.48 -3.75 10.37
C THR A 68 0.54 -3.55 9.20
N ASP A 69 -0.69 -3.09 9.50
CA ASP A 69 -1.69 -2.74 8.50
C ASP A 69 -2.52 -1.52 8.95
N ILE A 70 -3.11 -0.84 7.95
CA ILE A 70 -4.04 0.26 8.18
C ILE A 70 -5.39 -0.11 7.59
N THR A 71 -6.39 -0.23 8.44
CA THR A 71 -7.76 -0.54 8.07
C THR A 71 -8.63 0.71 8.08
N TYR A 72 -9.50 0.83 7.08
CA TYR A 72 -10.50 1.90 7.00
C TYR A 72 -11.71 1.56 7.85
N LEU A 73 -12.05 2.42 8.79
CA LEU A 73 -13.28 2.34 9.56
C LEU A 73 -14.30 3.35 9.00
N ILE A 74 -15.43 2.87 8.53
CA ILE A 74 -16.48 3.71 7.92
C ILE A 74 -17.70 3.69 8.82
N PHE A 75 -18.14 4.89 9.25
CA PHE A 75 -19.31 5.09 10.11
C PHE A 75 -20.24 6.11 9.45
N GLY A 76 -21.21 5.65 8.68
CA GLY A 76 -22.06 6.52 7.88
C GLY A 76 -21.20 7.38 6.92
N ASN A 77 -21.25 8.70 7.07
CA ASN A 77 -20.46 9.64 6.25
C ASN A 77 -19.07 9.98 6.83
N LYS A 78 -18.69 9.38 7.96
CA LYS A 78 -17.39 9.62 8.60
C LYS A 78 -16.42 8.47 8.32
N ARG A 79 -15.13 8.79 8.26
CA ARG A 79 -14.04 7.83 8.10
C ARG A 79 -13.05 7.98 9.24
N ALA A 80 -12.55 6.86 9.72
CA ALA A 80 -11.39 6.79 10.60
C ALA A 80 -10.43 5.72 10.06
N TYR A 81 -9.23 5.71 10.59
CA TYR A 81 -8.16 4.80 10.19
C TYR A 81 -7.66 4.10 11.43
N LEU A 82 -7.63 2.79 11.40
CA LEU A 82 -7.09 1.94 12.45
C LEU A 82 -5.73 1.42 11.98
N SER A 83 -4.66 1.82 12.65
CA SER A 83 -3.33 1.23 12.48
C SER A 83 -3.14 0.15 13.54
N THR A 84 -2.74 -1.05 13.14
CA THR A 84 -2.50 -2.19 14.02
C THR A 84 -1.12 -2.76 13.80
N ILE A 85 -0.51 -3.28 14.86
CA ILE A 85 0.69 -4.09 14.84
C ILE A 85 0.39 -5.42 15.50
N ILE A 86 0.66 -6.51 14.80
CA ILE A 86 0.37 -7.89 15.21
C ILE A 86 1.67 -8.68 15.18
N ASP A 87 1.97 -9.42 16.24
CA ASP A 87 3.03 -10.42 16.24
C ASP A 87 2.61 -11.64 15.41
N LEU A 88 3.47 -12.09 14.50
CA LEU A 88 3.14 -13.24 13.65
C LEU A 88 3.30 -14.59 14.35
N TYR A 89 3.93 -14.66 15.50
CA TYR A 89 4.13 -15.90 16.24
C TYR A 89 2.82 -16.39 16.86
N ASP A 90 2.21 -15.59 17.69
CA ASP A 90 0.97 -15.92 18.41
C ASP A 90 -0.26 -15.16 17.91
N ARG A 91 -0.06 -14.22 16.95
CA ARG A 91 -1.10 -13.39 16.33
C ARG A 91 -1.80 -12.42 17.27
N HIS A 92 -1.18 -12.11 18.41
CA HIS A 92 -1.74 -11.10 19.27
C HIS A 92 -1.52 -9.67 18.73
N VAL A 93 -2.40 -8.76 19.11
CA VAL A 93 -2.26 -7.35 18.75
C VAL A 93 -1.35 -6.67 19.76
N VAL A 94 -0.11 -6.38 19.34
CA VAL A 94 0.91 -5.71 20.18
C VAL A 94 0.49 -4.27 20.49
N ALA A 95 0.06 -3.53 19.45
CA ALA A 95 -0.45 -2.17 19.61
C ALA A 95 -1.43 -1.80 18.51
N TYR A 96 -2.29 -0.81 18.81
CA TYR A 96 -3.16 -0.20 17.82
C TYR A 96 -3.41 1.27 18.14
N GLN A 97 -3.77 2.02 17.09
CA GLN A 97 -4.17 3.43 17.21
C GLN A 97 -5.22 3.78 16.15
N ILE A 98 -6.16 4.66 16.55
CA ILE A 98 -7.20 5.19 15.66
C ILE A 98 -6.93 6.66 15.40
N SER A 99 -7.05 7.08 14.15
CA SER A 99 -6.92 8.49 13.74
C SER A 99 -7.97 8.86 12.70
N LYS A 100 -8.26 10.16 12.61
CA LYS A 100 -9.07 10.72 11.52
C LYS A 100 -8.29 10.84 10.21
N PHE A 101 -6.96 10.74 10.27
CA PHE A 101 -6.06 10.93 9.13
C PHE A 101 -5.19 9.71 8.90
N ASN A 102 -5.08 9.28 7.63
CA ASN A 102 -4.12 8.27 7.21
C ASN A 102 -2.81 8.98 6.85
N ASN A 103 -1.94 9.11 7.83
CA ASN A 103 -0.67 9.84 7.71
C ASN A 103 0.46 9.11 8.43
N ILE A 104 1.70 9.54 8.18
CA ILE A 104 2.90 8.97 8.78
C ILE A 104 2.85 9.00 10.32
N PRO A 105 2.41 10.09 10.99
CA PRO A 105 2.30 10.12 12.45
C PRO A 105 1.43 8.99 13.03
N LEU A 106 0.36 8.57 12.36
CA LEU A 106 -0.46 7.45 12.83
C LEU A 106 0.37 6.17 12.95
N VAL A 107 1.18 5.86 11.93
CA VAL A 107 2.02 4.64 11.90
C VAL A 107 3.13 4.73 12.93
N ILE A 108 3.83 5.86 12.99
CA ILE A 108 4.95 6.06 13.94
C ILE A 108 4.46 6.00 15.39
N ASN A 109 3.34 6.64 15.71
CA ASN A 109 2.79 6.60 17.06
C ASN A 109 2.33 5.18 17.44
N THR A 110 1.78 4.39 16.49
CA THR A 110 1.44 3.00 16.74
C THR A 110 2.68 2.16 17.01
N LEU A 111 3.76 2.41 16.27
CA LEU A 111 5.04 1.73 16.45
C LEU A 111 5.67 2.08 17.80
N ASN A 112 5.74 3.35 18.17
CA ASN A 112 6.27 3.77 19.47
C ASN A 112 5.51 3.12 20.61
N LYS A 113 4.17 3.07 20.53
CA LYS A 113 3.35 2.39 21.53
C LYS A 113 3.64 0.89 21.60
N ALA A 114 3.91 0.23 20.47
CA ALA A 114 4.30 -1.18 20.45
C ALA A 114 5.65 -1.41 21.14
N LEU A 115 6.64 -0.54 20.86
CA LEU A 115 7.97 -0.59 21.46
C LEU A 115 7.98 -0.26 22.96
N GLU A 116 7.03 0.56 23.44
CA GLU A 116 6.83 0.81 24.87
C GLU A 116 6.26 -0.41 25.59
N THR A 117 5.41 -1.20 24.89
CA THR A 117 4.77 -2.41 25.46
C THR A 117 5.75 -3.57 25.49
N GLU A 118 6.48 -3.78 24.40
CA GLU A 118 7.41 -4.91 24.22
C GLU A 118 8.86 -4.40 24.32
N LYS A 119 9.58 -4.86 25.34
CA LYS A 119 10.95 -4.42 25.63
C LYS A 119 12.01 -5.27 24.96
N ASP A 120 11.71 -6.55 24.67
CA ASP A 120 12.65 -7.47 24.03
C ASP A 120 12.32 -7.62 22.54
N VAL A 121 12.89 -6.73 21.75
CA VAL A 121 12.66 -6.61 20.30
C VAL A 121 13.95 -6.70 19.48
N HIS A 122 14.98 -7.39 19.99
CA HIS A 122 16.24 -7.55 19.27
C HIS A 122 16.05 -8.33 17.98
N GLY A 123 16.54 -7.76 16.87
CA GLY A 123 16.41 -8.38 15.54
C GLY A 123 15.00 -8.42 14.98
N LEU A 124 14.07 -7.64 15.55
CA LEU A 124 12.68 -7.55 15.09
C LEU A 124 12.59 -7.06 13.65
N ILE A 125 11.84 -7.78 12.84
CA ILE A 125 11.50 -7.38 11.47
C ILE A 125 10.07 -6.85 11.46
N ILE A 126 9.88 -5.61 11.00
CA ILE A 126 8.55 -5.05 10.80
C ILE A 126 8.16 -5.20 9.33
N HIS A 127 7.10 -5.96 9.08
CA HIS A 127 6.56 -6.21 7.76
C HIS A 127 5.23 -5.49 7.55
N ARG A 128 5.09 -4.80 6.42
CA ARG A 128 3.82 -4.20 6.02
C ARG A 128 3.10 -5.09 5.01
N TRP A 129 1.87 -5.49 5.31
CA TRP A 129 1.08 -6.39 4.45
C TRP A 129 0.61 -5.75 3.15
N LEU A 130 0.55 -4.43 3.01
CA LEU A 130 -0.12 -3.78 1.88
C LEU A 130 0.81 -3.48 0.69
N CYS A 131 0.45 -4.01 -0.47
CA CYS A 131 1.07 -3.85 -1.79
C CYS A 131 0.86 -2.49 -2.47
N ILE A 132 0.81 -1.35 -1.79
CA ILE A 132 0.74 -0.06 -2.50
C ILE A 132 1.45 1.04 -1.70
N HIS A 133 2.70 1.21 -1.90
CA HIS A 133 3.65 2.25 -1.51
C HIS A 133 4.68 1.81 -0.47
N TRP A 134 5.86 1.66 -0.99
CA TRP A 134 7.12 1.32 -0.36
C TRP A 134 7.46 2.22 0.83
N MET A 135 7.46 1.68 2.02
CA MET A 135 8.25 2.18 3.12
C MET A 135 8.78 0.98 3.91
N TYR A 136 10.03 0.64 3.66
CA TYR A 136 10.78 -0.31 4.47
C TYR A 136 11.21 0.40 5.74
N ILE A 137 10.77 -0.10 6.87
CA ILE A 137 11.41 0.18 8.16
C ILE A 137 12.40 -0.97 8.34
N GLY A 138 13.70 -0.64 8.29
CA GLY A 138 14.78 -1.63 8.43
C GLY A 138 14.81 -2.29 9.81
N THR A 139 15.73 -3.23 10.00
CA THR A 139 16.03 -3.83 11.30
C THR A 139 16.38 -2.75 12.32
N LEU A 140 15.83 -2.86 13.52
CA LEU A 140 16.07 -1.93 14.64
C LEU A 140 17.46 -2.12 15.30
N ASP A 141 18.48 -2.59 14.55
CA ASP A 141 19.82 -2.87 15.07
C ASP A 141 20.66 -1.60 15.35
N HIS A 142 20.12 -0.39 15.13
CA HIS A 142 20.82 0.87 15.36
C HIS A 142 19.94 1.90 16.07
N CYS A 143 19.65 1.66 17.34
CA CYS A 143 19.26 2.71 18.28
C CYS A 143 20.15 2.56 19.51
N GLU A 144 21.40 3.09 19.45
CA GLU A 144 22.13 3.57 20.61
C GLU A 144 21.80 5.05 20.82
#